data_ab0fa5ed41b3857b9a80d9f812b6a528
#
_entry.id   ab0fa5ed41b3857b9a80d9f812b6a528
#
_cell.length_a   1.000
_cell.length_b   1.000
_cell.length_c   1.000
_cell.angle_alpha   90.00
_cell.angle_beta   90.00
_cell.angle_gamma   90.00
#
_symmetry.space_group_name_H-M   'P 1'
#
loop_
_entity.id
_entity.type
_entity.pdbx_description
1 polymer ?
#
loop_
_entity_poly.entity_id
_entity_poly.type
_entity_poly.pdbx_seq_one_letter_code
_entity_poly.pdbx_strand_id
1 'polypeptide(L)'
;MALPQLNVYRHDHDDRALITFAGEIDLTSAPLVHTALAACVCDGIRTTDVDLTAVTFCDVRGLNAFLAASRLATESGTTLQLHYPPPILTRIIEITGSGFLLHQLHAARPSGPRVRFFSGGAP
;
A
#
# COMPACT_ATOMS: atom_id res chain seq x y z
N MET A 1 -7.85 0.34 27.16
CA MET A 1 -7.75 -0.58 26.20
C MET A 1 -7.74 0.03 24.84
N ALA A 2 -6.84 -0.28 24.15
CA ALA A 2 -6.72 0.36 22.88
C ALA A 2 -7.40 -0.47 21.81
N LEU A 3 -8.27 0.13 21.08
CA LEU A 3 -8.84 -0.52 19.94
C LEU A 3 -7.90 -0.32 18.77
N PRO A 4 -7.86 -1.27 17.87
CA PRO A 4 -7.06 -1.09 16.68
C PRO A 4 -7.54 0.15 15.96
N GLN A 5 -6.61 0.99 15.58
CA GLN A 5 -6.96 2.16 14.82
C GLN A 5 -6.78 1.94 13.35
N LEU A 6 -6.41 0.75 12.97
CA LEU A 6 -6.20 0.40 11.59
C LEU A 6 -6.86 -0.94 11.31
N ASN A 7 -7.69 -0.97 10.29
CA ASN A 7 -8.27 -2.21 9.79
C ASN A 7 -7.59 -2.57 8.49
N VAL A 8 -7.39 -3.86 8.28
CA VAL A 8 -6.70 -4.36 7.11
C VAL A 8 -7.61 -5.37 6.41
N TYR A 9 -7.81 -5.17 5.13
CA TYR A 9 -8.62 -6.09 4.32
C TYR A 9 -7.75 -6.55 3.16
N ARG A 10 -7.81 -7.83 2.87
CA ARG A 10 -7.04 -8.40 1.78
C ARG A 10 -7.97 -9.16 0.84
N HIS A 11 -7.81 -8.93 -0.45
CA HIS A 11 -8.58 -9.63 -1.46
C HIS A 11 -7.64 -10.10 -2.55
N ASP A 12 -7.58 -11.40 -2.75
CA ASP A 12 -6.68 -12.00 -3.73
C ASP A 12 -7.44 -12.35 -4.99
N HIS A 13 -6.77 -12.17 -6.12
CA HIS A 13 -7.30 -12.59 -7.41
C HIS A 13 -6.12 -13.07 -8.23
N ASP A 14 -6.06 -14.38 -8.45
CA ASP A 14 -4.94 -15.02 -9.12
C ASP A 14 -3.63 -14.70 -8.37
N ASP A 15 -2.66 -14.08 -9.02
CA ASP A 15 -1.39 -13.76 -8.40
C ASP A 15 -1.32 -12.30 -7.95
N ARG A 16 -2.46 -11.65 -7.84
CA ARG A 16 -2.53 -10.27 -7.36
C ARG A 16 -3.27 -10.21 -6.05
N ALA A 17 -2.90 -9.28 -5.21
CA ALA A 17 -3.60 -9.03 -3.96
C ALA A 17 -3.92 -7.55 -3.85
N LEU A 18 -5.11 -7.25 -3.39
CA LEU A 18 -5.48 -5.89 -3.05
C LEU A 18 -5.56 -5.81 -1.54
N ILE A 19 -4.74 -4.96 -0.96
CA ILE A 19 -4.75 -4.72 0.47
C ILE A 19 -5.37 -3.34 0.69
N THR A 20 -6.41 -3.28 1.48
CA THR A 20 -7.04 -2.02 1.83
C THR A 20 -6.77 -1.73 3.30
N PHE A 21 -6.20 -0.58 3.57
CA PHE A 21 -6.02 -0.11 4.93
C PHE A 21 -7.04 0.97 5.22
N ALA A 22 -7.66 0.90 6.38
CA ALA A 22 -8.64 1.90 6.78
C ALA A 22 -8.34 2.35 8.20
N GLY A 23 -8.06 3.63 8.36
CA GLY A 23 -7.78 4.20 9.67
C GLY A 23 -6.48 4.95 9.71
N GLU A 24 -5.77 4.84 10.83
CA GLU A 24 -4.55 5.61 11.07
C GLU A 24 -3.33 4.69 11.06
N ILE A 25 -2.28 5.13 10.38
CA ILE A 25 -1.03 4.40 10.34
C ILE A 25 0.01 5.21 11.09
N ASP A 26 0.37 4.75 12.29
CA ASP A 26 1.32 5.42 13.16
C ASP A 26 2.24 4.39 13.79
N LEU A 27 2.95 4.77 14.83
CA LEU A 27 3.88 3.88 15.50
C LEU A 27 3.22 2.58 15.93
N THR A 28 1.98 2.67 16.43
CA THR A 28 1.29 1.51 16.95
C THR A 28 0.85 0.56 15.85
N SER A 29 0.40 1.09 14.72
CA SER A 29 -0.18 0.26 13.66
C SER A 29 0.79 -0.04 12.53
N ALA A 30 1.94 0.64 12.46
CA ALA A 30 2.91 0.38 11.40
C ALA A 30 3.33 -1.09 11.31
N PRO A 31 3.55 -1.80 12.44
CA PRO A 31 3.89 -3.22 12.33
C PRO A 31 2.81 -4.05 11.65
N LEU A 32 1.55 -3.66 11.84
CA LEU A 32 0.45 -4.36 11.20
C LEU A 32 0.52 -4.18 9.68
N VAL A 33 0.87 -2.98 9.23
CA VAL A 33 1.06 -2.72 7.81
C VAL A 33 2.15 -3.62 7.25
N HIS A 34 3.30 -3.65 7.92
CA HIS A 34 4.41 -4.47 7.45
C HIS A 34 4.03 -5.94 7.40
N THR A 35 3.38 -6.44 8.45
CA THR A 35 3.00 -7.83 8.50
C THR A 35 2.05 -8.20 7.37
N ALA A 36 1.08 -7.34 7.10
CA ALA A 36 0.10 -7.62 6.05
C ALA A 36 0.77 -7.68 4.68
N LEU A 37 1.70 -6.77 4.42
CA LEU A 37 2.35 -6.72 3.11
C LEU A 37 3.37 -7.84 2.97
N ALA A 38 4.10 -8.15 4.04
CA ALA A 38 5.05 -9.26 4.00
C ALA A 38 4.34 -10.57 3.76
N ALA A 39 3.14 -10.73 4.30
CA ALA A 39 2.37 -11.95 4.08
C ALA A 39 2.07 -12.15 2.59
N CYS A 40 1.78 -11.08 1.87
CA CYS A 40 1.53 -11.20 0.44
C CYS A 40 2.77 -11.73 -0.28
N VAL A 41 3.94 -11.21 0.08
CA VAL A 41 5.17 -11.67 -0.56
C VAL A 41 5.41 -13.13 -0.24
N CYS A 42 5.22 -13.52 1.02
CA CYS A 42 5.44 -14.90 1.44
C CYS A 42 4.46 -15.85 0.79
N ASP A 43 3.28 -15.37 0.46
CA ASP A 43 2.26 -16.21 -0.15
C ASP A 43 2.41 -16.32 -1.67
N GLY A 44 3.46 -15.72 -2.23
CA GLY A 44 3.72 -15.84 -3.64
C GLY A 44 2.94 -14.89 -4.52
N ILE A 45 2.39 -13.84 -3.94
CA ILE A 45 1.66 -12.84 -4.71
C ILE A 45 2.66 -12.06 -5.56
N ARG A 46 2.37 -11.93 -6.86
CA ARG A 46 3.26 -11.22 -7.77
C ARG A 46 3.09 -9.72 -7.70
N THR A 47 1.88 -9.25 -7.54
CA THR A 47 1.60 -7.83 -7.48
C THR A 47 0.70 -7.54 -6.31
N THR A 48 1.15 -6.67 -5.42
CA THR A 48 0.35 -6.23 -4.28
C THR A 48 -0.01 -4.77 -4.51
N ASP A 49 -1.30 -4.52 -4.62
CA ASP A 49 -1.83 -3.17 -4.75
C ASP A 49 -2.38 -2.75 -3.39
N VAL A 50 -1.96 -1.59 -2.93
CA VAL A 50 -2.35 -1.08 -1.63
C VAL A 50 -3.27 0.11 -1.83
N ASP A 51 -4.51 -0.03 -1.36
CA ASP A 51 -5.50 1.03 -1.47
C ASP A 51 -5.50 1.83 -0.17
N LEU A 52 -5.15 3.09 -0.26
CA LEU A 52 -5.03 3.97 0.89
C LEU A 52 -6.17 4.98 0.97
N THR A 53 -7.22 4.78 0.20
CA THR A 53 -8.34 5.72 0.16
C THR A 53 -8.93 5.98 1.55
N ALA A 54 -9.01 4.94 2.37
CA ALA A 54 -9.63 5.05 3.69
C ALA A 54 -8.62 5.33 4.80
N VAL A 55 -7.37 5.62 4.46
CA VAL A 55 -6.37 5.99 5.46
C VAL A 55 -6.54 7.47 5.77
N THR A 56 -6.75 7.78 7.04
CA THR A 56 -6.98 9.16 7.47
C THR A 56 -5.71 9.83 7.98
N PHE A 57 -4.70 9.05 8.31
CA PHE A 57 -3.44 9.59 8.81
C PHE A 57 -2.33 8.56 8.55
N CYS A 58 -1.15 9.06 8.16
CA CYS A 58 0.01 8.20 8.02
C CYS A 58 1.25 9.05 8.27
N ASP A 59 2.06 8.64 9.24
CA ASP A 59 3.29 9.38 9.54
C ASP A 59 4.50 8.68 8.92
N VAL A 60 5.67 9.13 9.29
CA VAL A 60 6.90 8.59 8.69
C VAL A 60 7.11 7.13 9.05
N ARG A 61 6.56 6.68 10.17
CA ARG A 61 6.70 5.28 10.54
C ARG A 61 5.88 4.40 9.61
N GLY A 62 4.72 4.90 9.20
CA GLY A 62 3.93 4.20 8.19
C GLY A 62 4.67 4.15 6.87
N LEU A 63 5.27 5.27 6.47
CA LEU A 63 6.07 5.27 5.25
C LEU A 63 7.21 4.25 5.35
N ASN A 64 7.88 4.18 6.49
CA ASN A 64 8.96 3.23 6.65
C ASN A 64 8.46 1.78 6.51
N ALA A 65 7.26 1.50 6.97
CA ALA A 65 6.69 0.17 6.80
C ALA A 65 6.48 -0.15 5.33
N PHE A 66 5.99 0.83 4.55
CA PHE A 66 5.82 0.63 3.12
C PHE A 66 7.18 0.47 2.42
N LEU A 67 8.18 1.24 2.83
CA LEU A 67 9.50 1.12 2.23
C LEU A 67 10.12 -0.24 2.52
N ALA A 68 9.98 -0.73 3.74
CA ALA A 68 10.50 -2.04 4.09
C ALA A 68 9.80 -3.14 3.30
N ALA A 69 8.49 -3.02 3.15
CA ALA A 69 7.74 -3.99 2.37
C ALA A 69 8.12 -3.93 0.89
N SER A 70 8.36 -2.73 0.39
CA SER A 70 8.77 -2.57 -1.00
C SER A 70 10.13 -3.21 -1.25
N ARG A 71 11.03 -3.08 -0.29
CA ARG A 71 12.35 -3.70 -0.40
C ARG A 71 12.21 -5.22 -0.41
N LEU A 72 11.39 -5.75 0.48
CA LEU A 72 11.14 -7.19 0.52
C LEU A 72 10.55 -7.68 -0.79
N ALA A 73 9.60 -6.94 -1.35
CA ALA A 73 8.99 -7.29 -2.61
C ALA A 73 10.03 -7.33 -3.73
N THR A 74 10.87 -6.30 -3.77
CA THR A 74 11.91 -6.24 -4.80
C THR A 74 12.85 -7.42 -4.70
N GLU A 75 13.24 -7.77 -3.49
CA GLU A 75 14.14 -8.91 -3.28
C GLU A 75 13.50 -10.22 -3.69
N SER A 76 12.19 -10.29 -3.64
CA SER A 76 11.46 -11.50 -4.00
C SER A 76 10.96 -11.48 -5.43
N GLY A 77 11.28 -10.45 -6.18
CA GLY A 77 10.87 -10.37 -7.57
C GLY A 77 9.40 -10.01 -7.75
N THR A 78 8.79 -9.39 -6.76
CA THR A 78 7.39 -9.01 -6.84
C THR A 78 7.25 -7.48 -6.84
N THR A 79 6.05 -6.99 -7.02
CA THR A 79 5.76 -5.57 -7.15
C THR A 79 4.80 -5.11 -6.06
N LEU A 80 5.10 -3.96 -5.49
CA LEU A 80 4.23 -3.30 -4.52
C LEU A 80 3.92 -1.90 -5.02
N GLN A 81 2.65 -1.52 -5.05
CA GLN A 81 2.23 -0.21 -5.50
C GLN A 81 1.23 0.39 -4.54
N LEU A 82 1.41 1.67 -4.23
CA LEU A 82 0.47 2.39 -3.39
C LEU A 82 -0.49 3.20 -4.26
N HIS A 83 -1.76 3.20 -3.89
CA HIS A 83 -2.81 3.90 -4.63
C HIS A 83 -3.58 4.83 -3.71
N TYR A 84 -3.84 6.04 -4.18
CA TYR A 84 -4.68 7.02 -3.50
C TYR A 84 -4.18 7.36 -2.10
N PRO A 85 -2.91 7.74 -1.96
CA PRO A 85 -2.38 8.08 -0.64
C PRO A 85 -3.03 9.36 -0.10
N PRO A 86 -3.19 9.46 1.22
CA PRO A 86 -3.69 10.71 1.78
C PRO A 86 -2.67 11.82 1.58
N PRO A 87 -3.11 13.08 1.57
CA PRO A 87 -2.21 14.20 1.29
C PRO A 87 -0.98 14.25 2.18
N ILE A 88 -1.14 13.89 3.45
CA ILE A 88 0.01 13.94 4.35
C ILE A 88 1.07 12.93 3.93
N LEU A 89 0.64 11.75 3.50
CA LEU A 89 1.59 10.74 3.04
C LEU A 89 2.25 11.17 1.74
N THR A 90 1.48 11.75 0.83
CA THR A 90 2.04 12.25 -0.42
C THR A 90 3.14 13.26 -0.14
N ARG A 91 2.90 14.15 0.82
CA ARG A 91 3.89 15.15 1.15
C ARG A 91 5.16 14.51 1.72
N ILE A 92 5.01 13.53 2.60
CA ILE A 92 6.15 12.85 3.17
C ILE A 92 6.93 12.12 2.07
N ILE A 93 6.23 11.50 1.15
CA ILE A 93 6.87 10.82 0.03
C ILE A 93 7.67 11.80 -0.80
N GLU A 94 7.13 12.97 -1.06
CA GLU A 94 7.84 13.99 -1.84
C GLU A 94 9.09 14.48 -1.11
N ILE A 95 8.96 14.74 0.18
CA ILE A 95 10.07 15.25 0.96
C ILE A 95 11.19 14.24 1.07
N THR A 96 10.87 12.98 1.22
CA THR A 96 11.87 11.94 1.42
C THR A 96 12.42 11.36 0.13
N GLY A 97 11.86 11.72 -1.01
CA GLY A 97 12.33 11.19 -2.27
C GLY A 97 11.87 9.77 -2.52
N SER A 98 10.79 9.36 -1.89
CA SER A 98 10.28 7.99 -2.01
C SER A 98 9.26 7.82 -3.12
N GLY A 99 9.30 8.69 -4.12
CA GLY A 99 8.29 8.69 -5.18
C GLY A 99 8.17 7.38 -5.93
N PHE A 100 9.19 6.53 -5.87
CA PHE A 100 9.13 5.25 -6.57
C PHE A 100 7.96 4.39 -6.10
N LEU A 101 7.46 4.62 -4.89
CA LEU A 101 6.29 3.89 -4.40
C LEU A 101 5.04 4.22 -5.20
N LEU A 102 5.02 5.39 -5.83
CA LEU A 102 3.89 5.84 -6.62
C LEU A 102 4.18 5.85 -8.11
N HIS A 103 5.36 5.40 -8.48
CA HIS A 103 5.81 5.55 -9.86
C HIS A 103 4.84 4.97 -10.86
N GLN A 104 4.42 3.75 -10.61
CA GLN A 104 3.52 3.12 -11.55
C GLN A 104 2.16 3.78 -11.58
N LEU A 105 1.71 4.25 -10.44
CA LEU A 105 0.46 4.98 -10.39
C LEU A 105 0.53 6.21 -11.26
N HIS A 106 1.61 6.95 -11.15
CA HIS A 106 1.78 8.14 -11.98
C HIS A 106 1.84 7.79 -13.45
N ALA A 107 2.58 6.77 -13.78
CA ALA A 107 2.73 6.37 -15.16
C ALA A 107 1.41 5.95 -15.78
N ALA A 108 0.57 5.33 -14.98
CA ALA A 108 -0.69 4.83 -15.50
C ALA A 108 -1.80 5.84 -15.44
N ARG A 109 -1.64 6.86 -14.63
CA ARG A 109 -2.71 7.77 -14.40
C ARG A 109 -3.30 8.41 -15.65
N PRO A 110 -2.48 8.79 -16.58
CA PRO A 110 -3.05 9.45 -17.76
C PRO A 110 -4.09 8.63 -18.47
N SER A 111 -4.00 7.34 -18.37
CA SER A 111 -4.96 6.53 -19.07
C SER A 111 -6.22 6.34 -18.28
N GLY A 112 -6.20 6.61 -17.03
CA GLY A 112 -7.39 6.50 -16.23
C GLY A 112 -7.85 5.11 -15.88
N PRO A 113 -7.42 4.11 -16.57
CA PRO A 113 -7.94 2.79 -16.30
C PRO A 113 -7.64 2.29 -14.93
N ARG A 114 -6.73 2.93 -14.30
CA ARG A 114 -6.41 2.55 -13.01
C ARG A 114 -7.56 2.58 -12.13
N VAL A 115 -8.30 3.59 -12.24
CA VAL A 115 -9.47 3.70 -11.45
C VAL A 115 -10.33 2.51 -11.68
N ARG A 116 -10.45 2.13 -12.91
CA ARG A 116 -11.24 1.02 -13.24
C ARG A 116 -10.68 -0.22 -12.67
N PHE A 117 -9.35 -0.29 -12.56
CA PHE A 117 -8.73 -1.44 -12.02
C PHE A 117 -9.29 -1.77 -10.66
N PHE A 118 -9.53 -0.81 -9.83
CA PHE A 118 -10.10 -1.08 -8.56
C PHE A 118 -11.55 -1.41 -8.64
N SER A 119 -12.27 -0.66 -9.44
CA SER A 119 -13.66 -0.96 -9.53
C SER A 119 -13.79 -2.28 -10.15
N GLY A 120 -12.90 -2.51 -11.08
CA GLY A 120 -13.02 -3.74 -11.67
C GLY A 120 -12.48 -4.72 -10.75
N GLY A 121 -11.50 -4.30 -10.13
CA GLY A 121 -10.83 -5.16 -9.23
C GLY A 121 -11.80 -5.86 -8.63
N ALA A 122 -12.62 -5.23 -8.75
CA ALA A 122 -13.57 -5.88 -8.57
C ALA A 122 -13.65 -6.77 -9.66
N PRO A 123 -13.65 -6.76 -10.49
CA PRO A 123 -14.03 -7.70 -11.40
C PRO A 123 -13.67 -8.93 -11.18
#